data_61b7d6ab50b95c82cd6aea0aae2f58d3
#
_entry.id   61b7d6ab50b95c82cd6aea0aae2f58d3
#
_cell.length_a   1.000
_cell.length_b   1.000
_cell.length_c   1.000
_cell.angle_alpha   90.00
_cell.angle_beta   90.00
_cell.angle_gamma   90.00
#
_symmetry.space_group_name_H-M   'P 1'
#
loop_
_entity.id
_entity.type
_entity.pdbx_description
1 polymer ?
#
loop_
_entity_poly.entity_id
_entity_poly.type
_entity_poly.pdbx_seq_one_letter_code
_entity_poly.pdbx_strand_id
1 'polypeptide(L)'
;MKLTVLGSGTLIPIPERGNSGYFLQSGNTGILIDGGSGALRKMADFGLDYLDIDGICYSHLHPDHTFDLIPLLFALKHDPRAAQHVSLRIAAPVGFKHYFRSLMDIYEQWVMPED
;
A
#
# COMPACT_ATOMS: atom_id res chain seq x y z
N MET A 1 -7.98 -13.94 12.94
CA MET A 1 -7.60 -13.48 11.57
C MET A 1 -8.77 -12.78 10.92
N LYS A 2 -8.54 -11.66 10.29
CA LYS A 2 -9.59 -10.88 9.63
C LYS A 2 -9.10 -10.39 8.28
N LEU A 3 -9.88 -10.64 7.24
CA LEU A 3 -9.61 -10.13 5.90
C LEU A 3 -10.65 -9.06 5.55
N THR A 4 -10.18 -7.86 5.20
CA THR A 4 -11.04 -6.77 4.75
C THR A 4 -10.81 -6.55 3.26
N VAL A 5 -11.88 -6.59 2.48
CA VAL A 5 -11.84 -6.32 1.04
C VAL A 5 -11.91 -4.80 0.85
N LEU A 6 -10.81 -4.22 0.41
CA LEU A 6 -10.74 -2.78 0.15
C LEU A 6 -11.19 -2.44 -1.27
N GLY A 7 -10.93 -3.35 -2.19
CA GLY A 7 -11.37 -3.24 -3.57
C GLY A 7 -11.26 -4.57 -4.27
N SER A 8 -12.25 -4.87 -5.10
CA SER A 8 -12.31 -6.13 -5.87
C SER A 8 -12.56 -5.87 -7.36
N GLY A 9 -12.37 -4.62 -7.80
CA GLY A 9 -12.55 -4.22 -9.18
C GLY A 9 -11.32 -4.46 -10.04
N THR A 10 -11.44 -4.07 -11.29
CA THR A 10 -10.39 -4.17 -12.28
C THR A 10 -9.79 -2.79 -12.58
N LEU A 11 -8.94 -2.72 -13.58
CA LEU A 11 -8.37 -1.47 -14.06
C LEU A 11 -9.44 -0.51 -14.63
N ILE A 12 -10.58 -1.04 -15.07
CA ILE A 12 -11.67 -0.22 -15.62
C ILE A 12 -12.49 0.35 -14.46
N PRO A 13 -12.57 1.68 -14.30
CA PRO A 13 -13.31 2.27 -13.18
C PRO A 13 -14.80 1.98 -13.25
N ILE A 14 -15.36 1.55 -12.14
CA ILE A 14 -16.80 1.42 -11.95
C ILE A 14 -17.15 1.98 -10.57
N PRO A 15 -18.38 2.50 -10.38
CA PRO A 15 -18.73 3.13 -9.10
C PRO A 15 -18.73 2.19 -7.91
N GLU A 16 -19.06 0.91 -8.10
CA GLU A 16 -19.29 -0.04 -7.03
C GLU A 16 -18.02 -0.70 -6.50
N ARG A 17 -16.92 -0.65 -7.26
CA ARG A 17 -15.70 -1.37 -6.89
C ARG A 17 -14.45 -0.55 -7.19
N GLY A 18 -13.61 -0.40 -6.19
CA GLY A 18 -12.27 0.14 -6.39
C GLY A 18 -11.30 -0.92 -6.90
N ASN A 19 -10.10 -0.47 -7.24
CA ASN A 19 -9.03 -1.39 -7.66
C ASN A 19 -8.69 -2.39 -6.57
N SER A 20 -8.06 -3.50 -6.98
CA SER A 20 -7.76 -4.62 -6.11
C SER A 20 -6.93 -4.21 -4.89
N GLY A 21 -7.37 -4.62 -3.71
CA GLY A 21 -6.67 -4.42 -2.47
C GLY A 21 -7.39 -5.12 -1.33
N TYR A 22 -6.60 -5.78 -0.47
CA TYR A 22 -7.13 -6.52 0.66
C TYR A 22 -6.24 -6.28 1.87
N PHE A 23 -6.84 -6.16 3.05
CA PHE A 23 -6.08 -5.99 4.28
C PHE A 23 -6.29 -7.20 5.19
N LEU A 24 -5.23 -7.93 5.45
CA LEU A 24 -5.23 -9.12 6.29
C LEU A 24 -4.63 -8.78 7.66
N GLN A 25 -5.40 -9.02 8.71
CA GLN A 25 -4.97 -8.80 10.08
C GLN A 25 -4.92 -10.10 10.85
N SER A 26 -3.82 -10.34 11.55
CA SER A 26 -3.67 -11.50 12.44
C SER A 26 -2.84 -11.08 13.64
N GLY A 27 -3.44 -11.11 14.84
CA GLY A 27 -2.82 -10.57 16.03
C GLY A 27 -2.51 -9.08 15.83
N ASN A 28 -1.25 -8.71 16.04
CA ASN A 28 -0.79 -7.34 15.86
C ASN A 28 -0.14 -7.10 14.49
N THR A 29 -0.28 -8.04 13.56
CA THR A 29 0.34 -7.95 12.24
C THR A 29 -0.71 -7.62 11.19
N GLY A 30 -0.43 -6.63 10.35
CA GLY A 30 -1.28 -6.23 9.25
C GLY A 30 -0.54 -6.32 7.92
N ILE A 31 -1.13 -6.99 6.94
CA ILE A 31 -0.57 -7.17 5.60
C ILE A 31 -1.54 -6.62 4.57
N LEU A 32 -1.07 -5.68 3.77
CA LEU A 32 -1.80 -5.21 2.61
C LEU A 32 -1.48 -6.14 1.43
N ILE A 33 -2.51 -6.72 0.84
CA ILE A 33 -2.38 -7.57 -0.35
C ILE A 33 -2.82 -6.75 -1.54
N ASP A 34 -1.90 -6.48 -2.44
CA ASP A 34 -2.05 -5.48 -3.48
C ASP A 34 -2.39 -4.11 -2.86
N GLY A 35 -2.82 -3.17 -3.62
CA GLY A 35 -3.13 -1.83 -3.14
C GLY A 35 -3.22 -0.87 -4.31
N GLY A 36 -4.24 -1.07 -5.12
CA GLY A 36 -4.52 -0.19 -6.24
C GLY A 36 -5.03 1.17 -5.76
N SER A 37 -5.34 2.02 -6.71
CA SER A 37 -5.79 3.38 -6.44
C SER A 37 -7.00 3.39 -5.51
N GLY A 38 -6.90 4.14 -4.41
CA GLY A 38 -7.98 4.29 -3.44
C GLY A 38 -7.97 3.30 -2.29
N ALA A 39 -7.04 2.34 -2.25
CA ALA A 39 -6.98 1.34 -1.19
C ALA A 39 -6.80 1.99 0.20
N LEU A 40 -5.89 2.95 0.33
CA LEU A 40 -5.67 3.65 1.60
C LEU A 40 -6.89 4.44 2.04
N ARG A 41 -7.56 5.09 1.11
CA ARG A 41 -8.78 5.82 1.42
C ARG A 41 -9.87 4.88 1.91
N LYS A 42 -9.99 3.72 1.28
CA LYS A 42 -10.96 2.70 1.71
C LYS A 42 -10.64 2.17 3.10
N MET A 43 -9.37 2.02 3.46
CA MET A 43 -8.99 1.69 4.83
C MET A 43 -9.55 2.72 5.80
N ALA A 44 -9.37 4.01 5.52
CA ALA A 44 -9.93 5.08 6.35
C ALA A 44 -11.46 5.01 6.44
N ASP A 45 -12.13 4.74 5.32
CA ASP A 45 -13.59 4.57 5.29
C ASP A 45 -14.06 3.46 6.22
N PHE A 46 -13.28 2.39 6.35
CA PHE A 46 -13.60 1.25 7.23
C PHE A 46 -13.07 1.43 8.66
N GLY A 47 -12.53 2.60 9.00
CA GLY A 47 -11.98 2.83 10.33
C GLY A 47 -10.67 2.10 10.59
N LEU A 48 -9.96 1.66 9.54
CA LEU A 48 -8.65 1.03 9.65
C LEU A 48 -7.55 2.09 9.56
N ASP A 49 -6.49 1.89 10.35
CA ASP A 49 -5.35 2.81 10.34
C ASP A 49 -4.27 2.27 9.41
N TYR A 50 -3.85 3.07 8.43
CA TYR A 50 -2.79 2.67 7.52
C TYR A 50 -1.46 2.41 8.23
N LEU A 51 -1.26 2.97 9.42
CA LEU A 51 -0.08 2.69 10.24
C LEU A 51 -0.01 1.25 10.73
N ASP A 52 -1.12 0.52 10.66
CA ASP A 52 -1.15 -0.91 10.98
C ASP A 52 -0.66 -1.79 9.83
N ILE A 53 -0.25 -1.20 8.71
CA ILE A 53 0.37 -1.94 7.60
C ILE A 53 1.83 -2.23 7.96
N ASP A 54 2.13 -3.49 8.24
CA ASP A 54 3.49 -3.95 8.51
C ASP A 54 4.19 -4.45 7.26
N GLY A 55 3.42 -4.91 6.30
CA GLY A 55 3.95 -5.43 5.05
C GLY A 55 2.95 -5.34 3.92
N ILE A 56 3.48 -5.45 2.71
CA ILE A 56 2.69 -5.48 1.49
C ILE A 56 3.10 -6.71 0.67
N CYS A 57 2.12 -7.41 0.12
CA CYS A 57 2.35 -8.48 -0.84
C CYS A 57 1.74 -8.08 -2.17
N TYR A 58 2.54 -7.93 -3.20
CA TYR A 58 2.07 -7.64 -4.54
C TYR A 58 1.99 -8.91 -5.37
N SER A 59 0.82 -9.15 -5.97
CA SER A 59 0.63 -10.26 -6.91
C SER A 59 1.39 -10.01 -8.22
N HIS A 60 1.34 -8.78 -8.70
CA HIS A 60 2.08 -8.30 -9.86
C HIS A 60 2.17 -6.78 -9.81
N LEU A 61 2.86 -6.16 -10.77
CA LEU A 61 3.20 -4.73 -10.67
C LEU A 61 2.36 -3.82 -11.57
N HIS A 62 1.22 -4.28 -12.06
CA HIS A 62 0.31 -3.41 -12.80
C HIS A 62 -0.22 -2.26 -11.93
N PRO A 63 -0.47 -1.08 -12.52
CA PRO A 63 -0.87 0.09 -11.73
C PRO A 63 -2.14 -0.12 -10.90
N ASP A 64 -3.11 -0.88 -11.38
CA ASP A 64 -4.35 -1.15 -10.66
C ASP A 64 -4.15 -2.03 -9.41
N HIS A 65 -2.93 -2.53 -9.19
CA HIS A 65 -2.58 -3.31 -8.00
C HIS A 65 -1.56 -2.62 -7.10
N THR A 66 -0.87 -1.57 -7.58
CA THR A 66 0.28 -0.99 -6.88
C THR A 66 0.21 0.52 -6.69
N PHE A 67 -0.77 1.20 -7.26
CA PHE A 67 -0.72 2.65 -7.38
C PHE A 67 -0.64 3.37 -6.03
N ASP A 68 -1.23 2.82 -4.98
CA ASP A 68 -1.24 3.46 -3.66
C ASP A 68 0.07 3.32 -2.88
N LEU A 69 1.08 2.66 -3.44
CA LEU A 69 2.41 2.62 -2.81
C LEU A 69 2.96 4.04 -2.60
N ILE A 70 2.81 4.92 -3.57
CA ILE A 70 3.33 6.28 -3.47
C ILE A 70 2.60 7.09 -2.39
N PRO A 71 1.26 7.16 -2.36
CA PRO A 71 0.58 7.80 -1.24
C PRO A 71 0.94 7.21 0.11
N LEU A 72 1.13 5.89 0.20
CA LEU A 72 1.53 5.23 1.44
C LEU A 72 2.91 5.71 1.90
N LEU A 73 3.90 5.68 1.03
CA LEU A 73 5.26 6.11 1.37
C LEU A 73 5.28 7.60 1.73
N PHE A 74 4.52 8.42 1.02
CA PHE A 74 4.41 9.83 1.30
C PHE A 74 3.80 10.09 2.67
N ALA A 75 2.72 9.38 3.00
CA ALA A 75 2.09 9.47 4.30
C ALA A 75 3.02 9.02 5.43
N LEU A 76 3.69 7.88 5.26
CA LEU A 76 4.64 7.37 6.27
C LEU A 76 5.78 8.34 6.52
N LYS A 77 6.22 9.07 5.52
CA LYS A 77 7.32 10.02 5.64
C LYS A 77 6.90 11.30 6.38
N HIS A 78 5.66 11.73 6.23
CA HIS A 78 5.22 13.04 6.71
C HIS A 78 4.21 13.01 7.87
N ASP A 79 3.60 11.87 8.16
CA ASP A 79 2.69 11.75 9.31
C ASP A 79 3.52 11.67 10.60
N PRO A 80 3.35 12.62 11.54
CA PRO A 80 4.10 12.56 12.81
C PRO A 80 3.88 11.27 13.58
N ARG A 81 2.72 10.64 13.45
CA ARG A 81 2.43 9.35 14.11
C ARG A 81 3.27 8.20 13.57
N ALA A 82 3.82 8.35 12.36
CA ALA A 82 4.63 7.32 11.72
C ALA A 82 6.08 7.30 12.23
N ALA A 83 6.49 8.22 13.10
CA ALA A 83 7.87 8.31 13.58
C ALA A 83 8.35 7.03 14.28
N GLN A 84 7.43 6.23 14.82
CA GLN A 84 7.74 4.96 15.47
C GLN A 84 7.45 3.74 14.59
N HIS A 85 7.07 3.95 13.34
CA HIS A 85 6.85 2.87 12.39
C HIS A 85 8.22 2.32 11.96
N VAL A 86 8.54 1.11 12.43
CA VAL A 86 9.91 0.59 12.38
C VAL A 86 10.35 0.24 10.97
N SER A 87 9.53 -0.49 10.23
CA SER A 87 9.86 -0.89 8.86
C SER A 87 8.61 -1.38 8.13
N LEU A 88 8.60 -1.16 6.84
CA LEU A 88 7.61 -1.72 5.92
C LEU A 88 8.30 -2.80 5.08
N ARG A 89 7.79 -4.02 5.15
CA ARG A 89 8.32 -5.13 4.35
C ARG A 89 7.48 -5.32 3.11
N ILE A 90 8.12 -5.58 1.99
CA ILE A 90 7.42 -5.75 0.72
C ILE A 90 7.85 -7.08 0.09
N ALA A 91 6.88 -7.96 -0.14
CA ALA A 91 7.03 -9.16 -0.92
C ALA A 91 6.42 -8.92 -2.31
N ALA A 92 7.21 -9.13 -3.35
CA ALA A 92 6.79 -8.78 -4.69
C ALA A 92 7.49 -9.66 -5.72
N PRO A 93 7.00 -9.69 -6.97
CA PRO A 93 7.64 -10.43 -8.05
C PRO A 93 9.02 -9.89 -8.40
N VAL A 94 9.77 -10.68 -9.14
CA VAL A 94 11.03 -10.26 -9.76
C VAL A 94 10.79 -8.98 -10.57
N GLY A 95 11.73 -8.03 -10.44
CA GLY A 95 11.60 -6.73 -11.09
C GLY A 95 11.12 -5.61 -10.16
N PHE A 96 10.66 -5.95 -8.95
CA PHE A 96 10.20 -4.93 -8.02
C PHE A 96 11.29 -3.94 -7.62
N LYS A 97 12.53 -4.40 -7.44
CA LYS A 97 13.63 -3.49 -7.10
C LYS A 97 13.85 -2.42 -8.16
N HIS A 98 13.77 -2.80 -9.44
CA HIS A 98 13.87 -1.85 -10.54
C HIS A 98 12.67 -0.89 -10.56
N TYR A 99 11.47 -1.43 -10.40
CA TYR A 99 10.23 -0.65 -10.29
C TYR A 99 10.33 0.39 -9.16
N PHE A 100 10.74 -0.05 -7.98
CA PHE A 100 10.87 0.82 -6.82
C PHE A 100 11.92 1.92 -7.03
N ARG A 101 13.10 1.56 -7.56
CA ARG A 101 14.14 2.55 -7.88
C ARG A 101 13.66 3.58 -8.87
N SER A 102 12.92 3.16 -9.90
CA SER A 102 12.37 4.07 -10.90
C SER A 102 11.38 5.05 -10.28
N LEU A 103 10.54 4.58 -9.35
CA LEU A 103 9.64 5.46 -8.61
C LEU A 103 10.41 6.44 -7.73
N MET A 104 11.47 6.00 -7.06
CA MET A 104 12.29 6.88 -6.22
C MET A 104 13.02 7.93 -7.06
N ASP A 105 13.43 7.59 -8.27
CA ASP A 105 14.03 8.57 -9.21
C ASP A 105 13.03 9.66 -9.60
N ILE A 106 11.74 9.31 -9.70
CA ILE A 106 10.68 10.28 -10.04
C ILE A 106 10.33 11.16 -8.84
N TYR A 107 10.10 10.55 -7.68
CA TYR A 107 9.59 11.26 -6.51
C TYR A 107 10.66 11.77 -5.57
N GLU A 108 11.88 11.28 -5.69
CA GLU A 108 13.05 11.73 -4.94
C GLU A 108 12.82 11.76 -3.43
N GLN A 109 13.31 12.80 -2.76
CA GLN A 109 13.22 12.91 -1.30
C GLN A 109 11.80 13.01 -0.75
N TRP A 110 10.81 13.26 -1.59
CA TRP A 110 9.42 13.41 -1.12
C TRP A 110 8.86 12.10 -0.59
N VAL A 111 9.25 10.98 -1.18
CA VAL A 111 8.75 9.66 -0.79
C VAL A 111 9.85 8.68 -0.43
N MET A 112 11.10 8.99 -0.69
CA MET A 112 12.20 8.08 -0.39
C MET A 112 12.29 7.84 1.11
N PRO A 113 12.26 6.56 1.56
CA PRO A 113 12.39 6.25 2.98
C PRO A 113 13.72 6.76 3.53
N GLU A 114 13.70 7.20 4.78
CA GLU A 114 14.91 7.49 5.52
C GLU A 114 15.51 6.20 6.07
N ASP A 115 16.81 6.14 6.09
CA ASP A 115 17.52 4.98 6.64
C ASP A 115 17.45 4.94 8.18
#